data_88bd60969ae47a6912c6b4adbed92377
#
_entry.id   88bd60969ae47a6912c6b4adbed92377
#
_cell.length_a   1.000
_cell.length_b   1.000
_cell.length_c   1.000
_cell.angle_alpha   90.00
_cell.angle_beta   90.00
_cell.angle_gamma   90.00
#
_symmetry.space_group_name_H-M   'P 1'
#
loop_
_entity.id
_entity.type
_entity.pdbx_description
1 polymer ?
#
loop_
_entity_poly.entity_id
_entity_poly.type
_entity_poly.pdbx_seq_one_letter_code
_entity_poly.pdbx_strand_id
1 'polypeptide(L)'
;MKIVCVGGGPGALYFAIAAKRRDAGLDITVIERDPPGATYGWGVGYGDDLLDHLYRNDPDSAQAVRAASALWQDQEVRRGEQTAYLGRYGYSIARATLLDILTRRATELGVDVQHRRKVDDLDELADADLIVACDGANSRVRQLHGDHFGTRLEVGRNPYIWLGTDKVFPRFTFAFEPTPAGWIWFYAYPSSAEISTCVVECAPETWRGLGLDTPDTADGVRLLEKIFASALDGHALLGQSRGEPARWQHFTEVRNATWCHDNVVLLGDAAHTTHYTLGSGTRLALLDAIELAHSLYTAAELPAALQAYDKHRRAALHPVQAAARTSMAWFEHLDHYLEQDLVDFAYAMSVRQGAQAPWHYQLHRATQVPVLRRVRREAGRGRRRYLALRRGETALGAGSATRRATTTAALAAPAGHQQ
;
A
#
# COMPACT_ATOMS: atom_id res chain seq x y z
N MET A 1 -11.04 -20.85 21.25
CA MET A 1 -10.70 -19.43 21.53
C MET A 1 -11.50 -18.57 20.56
N LYS A 2 -12.24 -17.61 21.09
CA LYS A 2 -13.03 -16.63 20.33
C LYS A 2 -12.21 -15.37 20.10
N ILE A 3 -11.98 -15.03 18.84
CA ILE A 3 -11.17 -13.86 18.43
C ILE A 3 -12.05 -12.89 17.65
N VAL A 4 -12.01 -11.62 18.01
CA VAL A 4 -12.71 -10.57 17.27
C VAL A 4 -11.69 -9.57 16.72
N CYS A 5 -11.65 -9.42 15.40
CA CYS A 5 -10.86 -8.39 14.73
C CYS A 5 -11.75 -7.17 14.47
N VAL A 6 -11.36 -6.01 14.99
CA VAL A 6 -12.06 -4.74 14.77
C VAL A 6 -11.37 -4.00 13.61
N GLY A 7 -12.09 -3.86 12.50
CA GLY A 7 -11.60 -3.35 11.21
C GLY A 7 -11.30 -4.49 10.21
N GLY A 8 -11.86 -4.39 8.99
CA GLY A 8 -11.74 -5.36 7.90
C GLY A 8 -10.61 -5.05 6.91
N GLY A 9 -9.55 -4.37 7.34
CA GLY A 9 -8.39 -4.07 6.50
C GLY A 9 -7.54 -5.30 6.18
N PRO A 10 -6.50 -5.13 5.31
CA PRO A 10 -5.64 -6.25 4.88
C PRO A 10 -4.99 -7.00 6.05
N GLY A 11 -4.62 -6.27 7.11
CA GLY A 11 -4.01 -6.85 8.32
C GLY A 11 -4.94 -7.82 9.02
N ALA A 12 -6.20 -7.42 9.31
CA ALA A 12 -7.19 -8.25 9.97
C ALA A 12 -7.53 -9.51 9.16
N LEU A 13 -7.85 -9.32 7.87
CA LEU A 13 -8.20 -10.42 6.99
C LEU A 13 -7.06 -11.43 6.86
N TYR A 14 -5.82 -10.94 6.72
CA TYR A 14 -4.67 -11.84 6.60
C TYR A 14 -4.31 -12.52 7.94
N PHE A 15 -4.50 -11.83 9.06
CA PHE A 15 -4.38 -12.44 10.38
C PHE A 15 -5.36 -13.59 10.52
N ALA A 16 -6.63 -13.37 10.18
CA ALA A 16 -7.65 -14.40 10.25
C ALA A 16 -7.32 -15.62 9.37
N ILE A 17 -6.84 -15.39 8.12
CA ILE A 17 -6.34 -16.44 7.23
C ILE A 17 -5.16 -17.19 7.86
N ALA A 18 -4.13 -16.48 8.32
CA ALA A 18 -2.93 -17.07 8.87
C ALA A 18 -3.19 -17.86 10.17
N ALA A 19 -4.12 -17.40 11.00
CA ALA A 19 -4.54 -18.07 12.23
C ALA A 19 -5.35 -19.33 11.91
N LYS A 20 -6.36 -19.25 11.05
CA LYS A 20 -7.17 -20.41 10.62
C LYS A 20 -6.33 -21.47 9.89
N ARG A 21 -5.32 -21.09 9.16
CA ARG A 21 -4.37 -22.02 8.52
C ARG A 21 -3.52 -22.81 9.53
N ARG A 22 -3.28 -22.25 10.71
CA ARG A 22 -2.54 -22.90 11.79
C ARG A 22 -3.46 -23.71 12.71
N ASP A 23 -4.63 -23.17 13.01
CA ASP A 23 -5.64 -23.81 13.85
C ASP A 23 -7.04 -23.51 13.29
N ALA A 24 -7.62 -24.48 12.59
CA ALA A 24 -8.97 -24.37 12.02
C ALA A 24 -10.08 -24.30 13.09
N GLY A 25 -9.80 -24.69 14.34
CA GLY A 25 -10.74 -24.65 15.45
C GLY A 25 -10.97 -23.29 16.08
N LEU A 26 -10.19 -22.26 15.69
CA LEU A 26 -10.41 -20.91 16.18
C LEU A 26 -11.75 -20.34 15.69
N ASP A 27 -12.48 -19.68 16.58
CA ASP A 27 -13.67 -18.91 16.24
C ASP A 27 -13.26 -17.45 15.97
N ILE A 28 -13.27 -17.03 14.71
CA ILE A 28 -12.76 -15.71 14.28
C ILE A 28 -13.87 -14.93 13.59
N THR A 29 -14.17 -13.75 14.14
CA THR A 29 -15.05 -12.74 13.54
C THR A 29 -14.25 -11.51 13.16
N VAL A 30 -14.43 -11.02 11.93
CA VAL A 30 -13.90 -9.71 11.45
C VAL A 30 -15.06 -8.75 11.32
N ILE A 31 -15.00 -7.63 12.04
CA ILE A 31 -16.02 -6.58 12.04
C ILE A 31 -15.53 -5.39 11.24
N GLU A 32 -16.25 -5.03 10.18
CA GLU A 32 -15.94 -3.88 9.33
C GLU A 32 -17.12 -2.89 9.30
N ARG A 33 -16.84 -1.63 9.57
CA ARG A 33 -17.86 -0.56 9.58
C ARG A 33 -18.40 -0.23 8.20
N ASP A 34 -17.56 -0.37 7.18
CA ASP A 34 -17.90 0.00 5.81
C ASP A 34 -18.62 -1.14 5.07
N PRO A 35 -19.40 -0.83 4.02
CA PRO A 35 -20.06 -1.85 3.20
C PRO A 35 -19.04 -2.71 2.43
N PRO A 36 -19.44 -3.92 1.99
CA PRO A 36 -18.61 -4.74 1.13
C PRO A 36 -18.08 -3.96 -0.08
N GLY A 37 -16.79 -4.10 -0.35
CA GLY A 37 -16.13 -3.44 -1.46
C GLY A 37 -15.76 -1.99 -1.24
N ALA A 38 -16.12 -1.35 -0.13
CA ALA A 38 -15.60 -0.03 0.21
C ALA A 38 -14.09 -0.11 0.47
N THR A 39 -13.37 0.89 0.01
CA THR A 39 -11.94 1.03 0.29
C THR A 39 -11.50 2.47 0.12
N TYR A 40 -10.52 2.88 0.90
CA TYR A 40 -9.86 4.17 0.76
C TYR A 40 -8.59 4.01 -0.08
N GLY A 41 -8.36 4.95 -0.99
CA GLY A 41 -7.20 4.95 -1.87
C GLY A 41 -7.31 3.96 -3.05
N TRP A 42 -6.24 3.85 -3.83
CA TRP A 42 -6.27 3.23 -5.15
C TRP A 42 -5.53 1.90 -5.19
N GLY A 43 -4.23 1.91 -5.02
CA GLY A 43 -3.40 0.72 -5.10
C GLY A 43 -2.32 0.68 -4.05
N VAL A 44 -1.76 -0.48 -3.86
CA VAL A 44 -0.64 -0.73 -2.94
C VAL A 44 0.50 -1.40 -3.70
N GLY A 45 1.74 -0.96 -3.42
CA GLY A 45 2.95 -1.53 -3.99
C GLY A 45 3.62 -2.49 -3.01
N TYR A 46 4.31 -3.52 -3.55
CA TYR A 46 5.06 -4.47 -2.74
C TYR A 46 6.19 -5.15 -3.53
N GLY A 47 7.09 -5.81 -2.82
CA GLY A 47 8.23 -6.52 -3.38
C GLY A 47 8.14 -8.04 -3.26
N ASP A 48 9.17 -8.74 -3.77
CA ASP A 48 9.28 -10.19 -3.69
C ASP A 48 9.31 -10.72 -2.25
N ASP A 49 9.85 -9.93 -1.33
CA ASP A 49 9.95 -10.30 0.08
C ASP A 49 8.57 -10.53 0.72
N LEU A 50 7.59 -9.67 0.40
CA LEU A 50 6.21 -9.90 0.85
C LEU A 50 5.63 -11.17 0.22
N LEU A 51 5.82 -11.37 -1.09
CA LEU A 51 5.36 -12.60 -1.75
C LEU A 51 5.95 -13.85 -1.11
N ASP A 52 7.24 -13.85 -0.76
CA ASP A 52 7.86 -14.98 -0.06
C ASP A 52 7.18 -15.29 1.27
N HIS A 53 6.76 -14.27 2.02
CA HIS A 53 5.99 -14.45 3.26
C HIS A 53 4.58 -14.98 2.99
N LEU A 54 3.88 -14.43 1.99
CA LEU A 54 2.53 -14.87 1.66
C LEU A 54 2.52 -16.35 1.22
N TYR A 55 3.41 -16.75 0.32
CA TYR A 55 3.50 -18.14 -0.15
C TYR A 55 3.83 -19.15 0.96
N ARG A 56 4.63 -18.75 1.98
CA ARG A 56 4.91 -19.61 3.12
C ARG A 56 3.72 -19.80 4.06
N ASN A 57 2.83 -18.81 4.14
CA ASN A 57 1.72 -18.83 5.11
C ASN A 57 0.39 -19.29 4.50
N ASP A 58 0.04 -18.85 3.30
CA ASP A 58 -1.13 -19.29 2.54
C ASP A 58 -0.87 -19.17 1.03
N PRO A 59 -0.42 -20.26 0.39
CA PRO A 59 -0.14 -20.26 -1.06
C PRO A 59 -1.33 -19.84 -1.93
N ASP A 60 -2.55 -20.16 -1.52
CA ASP A 60 -3.76 -19.88 -2.32
C ASP A 60 -4.01 -18.38 -2.43
N SER A 61 -4.02 -17.64 -1.32
CA SER A 61 -4.14 -16.18 -1.37
C SER A 61 -2.92 -15.54 -2.04
N ALA A 62 -1.71 -16.05 -1.80
CA ALA A 62 -0.49 -15.55 -2.43
C ALA A 62 -0.55 -15.65 -3.96
N GLN A 63 -1.01 -16.79 -4.50
CA GLN A 63 -1.18 -16.99 -5.94
C GLN A 63 -2.24 -16.04 -6.51
N ALA A 64 -3.38 -15.89 -5.83
CA ALA A 64 -4.44 -14.98 -6.25
C ALA A 64 -3.97 -13.52 -6.26
N VAL A 65 -3.28 -13.07 -5.20
CA VAL A 65 -2.70 -11.72 -5.11
C VAL A 65 -1.68 -11.51 -6.22
N ARG A 66 -0.76 -12.47 -6.45
CA ARG A 66 0.25 -12.38 -7.51
C ARG A 66 -0.38 -12.33 -8.91
N ALA A 67 -1.41 -13.12 -9.16
CA ALA A 67 -2.11 -13.15 -10.45
C ALA A 67 -2.85 -11.84 -10.76
N ALA A 68 -3.39 -11.18 -9.74
CA ALA A 68 -4.11 -9.91 -9.86
C ALA A 68 -3.18 -8.68 -9.85
N SER A 69 -1.88 -8.86 -9.63
CA SER A 69 -0.93 -7.74 -9.50
C SER A 69 -0.30 -7.36 -10.82
N ALA A 70 -0.19 -6.06 -11.05
CA ALA A 70 0.62 -5.47 -12.09
C ALA A 70 2.11 -5.55 -11.72
N LEU A 71 2.96 -5.90 -12.69
CA LEU A 71 4.40 -5.84 -12.57
C LEU A 71 4.91 -4.56 -13.23
N TRP A 72 5.55 -3.69 -12.46
CA TRP A 72 6.29 -2.57 -13.04
C TRP A 72 7.79 -2.89 -13.02
N GLN A 73 8.44 -2.58 -14.14
CA GLN A 73 9.86 -2.84 -14.34
C GLN A 73 10.57 -1.52 -14.54
N ASP A 74 11.45 -1.17 -13.61
CA ASP A 74 12.13 0.10 -13.49
C ASP A 74 11.34 1.16 -12.70
N GLN A 75 12.09 2.07 -12.10
CA GLN A 75 11.59 3.32 -11.55
C GLN A 75 12.23 4.46 -12.33
N GLU A 76 11.45 5.47 -12.63
CA GLU A 76 11.93 6.68 -13.32
C GLU A 76 11.62 7.93 -12.51
N VAL A 77 12.49 8.90 -12.64
CA VAL A 77 12.37 10.24 -12.09
C VAL A 77 12.34 11.21 -13.24
N ARG A 78 11.29 12.01 -13.33
CA ARG A 78 11.09 13.04 -14.35
C ARG A 78 11.17 14.43 -13.73
N ARG A 79 11.80 15.34 -14.42
CA ARG A 79 11.84 16.78 -14.11
C ARG A 79 11.76 17.53 -15.43
N GLY A 80 10.57 18.08 -15.74
CA GLY A 80 10.25 18.55 -17.08
C GLY A 80 10.43 17.43 -18.12
N GLU A 81 11.23 17.69 -19.18
CA GLU A 81 11.50 16.72 -20.26
C GLU A 81 12.61 15.71 -19.92
N GLN A 82 13.33 15.92 -18.84
CA GLN A 82 14.44 15.05 -18.44
C GLN A 82 13.94 13.81 -17.70
N THR A 83 14.63 12.68 -17.90
CA THR A 83 14.30 11.41 -17.22
C THR A 83 15.55 10.69 -16.76
N ALA A 84 15.61 10.30 -15.49
CA ALA A 84 16.63 9.42 -14.92
C ALA A 84 15.97 8.10 -14.41
N TYR A 85 16.75 7.02 -14.35
CA TYR A 85 16.26 5.68 -14.04
C TYR A 85 16.93 5.09 -12.81
N LEU A 86 16.13 4.43 -11.95
CA LEU A 86 16.61 3.83 -10.69
C LEU A 86 16.80 2.31 -10.75
N GLY A 87 16.25 1.65 -11.79
CA GLY A 87 16.50 0.23 -12.07
C GLY A 87 15.95 -0.75 -11.04
N ARG A 88 14.88 -0.41 -10.35
CA ARG A 88 14.15 -1.28 -9.42
C ARG A 88 12.93 -1.88 -10.12
N TYR A 89 12.35 -2.92 -9.56
CA TYR A 89 11.05 -3.46 -9.95
C TYR A 89 10.23 -3.79 -8.73
N GLY A 90 8.94 -3.94 -8.92
CA GLY A 90 8.00 -4.36 -7.89
C GLY A 90 6.65 -4.73 -8.49
N TYR A 91 5.76 -5.05 -7.60
CA TYR A 91 4.39 -5.39 -7.90
C TYR A 91 3.47 -4.36 -7.27
N SER A 92 2.29 -4.23 -7.86
CA SER A 92 1.23 -3.40 -7.29
C SER A 92 -0.12 -4.01 -7.62
N ILE A 93 -1.08 -3.81 -6.74
CA ILE A 93 -2.43 -4.33 -6.85
C ILE A 93 -3.42 -3.25 -6.41
N ALA A 94 -4.58 -3.18 -7.07
CA ALA A 94 -5.66 -2.33 -6.59
C ALA A 94 -6.06 -2.76 -5.17
N ARG A 95 -6.16 -1.79 -4.25
CA ARG A 95 -6.49 -2.08 -2.85
C ARG A 95 -7.82 -2.83 -2.69
N ALA A 96 -8.81 -2.48 -3.51
CA ALA A 96 -10.08 -3.17 -3.57
C ALA A 96 -9.93 -4.65 -3.93
N THR A 97 -9.16 -4.94 -4.98
CA THR A 97 -8.91 -6.32 -5.42
C THR A 97 -8.17 -7.13 -4.36
N LEU A 98 -7.20 -6.51 -3.66
CA LEU A 98 -6.53 -7.17 -2.54
C LEU A 98 -7.51 -7.53 -1.42
N LEU A 99 -8.39 -6.60 -1.02
CA LEU A 99 -9.40 -6.84 0.01
C LEU A 99 -10.39 -7.93 -0.41
N ASP A 100 -10.86 -7.92 -1.66
CA ASP A 100 -11.78 -8.93 -2.19
C ASP A 100 -11.15 -10.33 -2.17
N ILE A 101 -9.88 -10.47 -2.55
CA ILE A 101 -9.13 -11.73 -2.48
C ILE A 101 -9.03 -12.22 -1.03
N LEU A 102 -8.61 -11.35 -0.12
CA LEU A 102 -8.41 -11.72 1.28
C LEU A 102 -9.74 -12.03 1.98
N THR A 103 -10.80 -11.26 1.72
CA THR A 103 -12.14 -11.51 2.28
C THR A 103 -12.67 -12.86 1.84
N ARG A 104 -12.62 -13.15 0.53
CA ARG A 104 -13.06 -14.45 0.00
C ARG A 104 -12.27 -15.59 0.66
N ARG A 105 -10.94 -15.46 0.71
CA ARG A 105 -10.10 -16.50 1.32
C ARG A 105 -10.38 -16.71 2.81
N ALA A 106 -10.57 -15.64 3.58
CA ALA A 106 -10.95 -15.71 4.99
C ALA A 106 -12.29 -16.43 5.16
N THR A 107 -13.30 -16.10 4.36
CA THR A 107 -14.62 -16.74 4.38
C THR A 107 -14.54 -18.23 4.00
N GLU A 108 -13.73 -18.61 3.00
CA GLU A 108 -13.47 -20.01 2.63
C GLU A 108 -12.90 -20.83 3.80
N LEU A 109 -12.12 -20.18 4.67
CA LEU A 109 -11.55 -20.79 5.87
C LEU A 109 -12.49 -20.77 7.09
N GLY A 110 -13.73 -20.31 6.91
CA GLY A 110 -14.74 -20.25 7.97
C GLY A 110 -14.59 -19.07 8.92
N VAL A 111 -14.04 -17.94 8.44
CA VAL A 111 -14.06 -16.67 9.18
C VAL A 111 -15.39 -15.98 8.94
N ASP A 112 -16.04 -15.50 10.02
CA ASP A 112 -17.24 -14.67 9.94
C ASP A 112 -16.83 -13.21 9.66
N VAL A 113 -17.14 -12.70 8.45
CA VAL A 113 -16.82 -11.31 8.05
C VAL A 113 -18.09 -10.48 8.02
N GLN A 114 -18.24 -9.61 9.00
CA GLN A 114 -19.40 -8.77 9.22
C GLN A 114 -19.13 -7.35 8.73
N HIS A 115 -19.80 -6.93 7.66
CA HIS A 115 -19.76 -5.55 7.15
C HIS A 115 -20.88 -4.69 7.74
N ARG A 116 -20.71 -3.35 7.62
CA ARG A 116 -21.68 -2.34 8.12
C ARG A 116 -21.92 -2.44 9.62
N ARG A 117 -20.93 -2.93 10.34
CA ARG A 117 -20.94 -3.03 11.79
C ARG A 117 -19.80 -2.21 12.37
N LYS A 118 -20.13 -1.18 13.11
CA LYS A 118 -19.18 -0.33 13.82
C LYS A 118 -19.14 -0.78 15.28
N VAL A 119 -17.95 -0.87 15.84
CA VAL A 119 -17.72 -1.07 17.26
C VAL A 119 -17.48 0.30 17.89
N ASP A 120 -18.41 0.74 18.73
CA ASP A 120 -18.30 2.02 19.42
C ASP A 120 -17.78 1.85 20.86
N ASP A 121 -18.05 0.70 21.48
CA ASP A 121 -17.60 0.32 22.83
C ASP A 121 -17.07 -1.12 22.84
N LEU A 122 -16.06 -1.38 23.66
CA LEU A 122 -15.48 -2.71 23.81
C LEU A 122 -16.32 -3.64 24.67
N ASP A 123 -17.25 -3.12 25.47
CA ASP A 123 -18.21 -3.92 26.23
C ASP A 123 -19.06 -4.81 25.32
N GLU A 124 -19.27 -4.39 24.04
CA GLU A 124 -19.92 -5.21 23.00
C GLU A 124 -19.13 -6.50 22.66
N LEU A 125 -17.85 -6.55 23.01
CA LEU A 125 -16.91 -7.62 22.73
C LEU A 125 -16.42 -8.33 24.00
N ALA A 126 -17.08 -8.14 25.14
CA ALA A 126 -16.66 -8.67 26.44
C ALA A 126 -16.55 -10.21 26.50
N ASP A 127 -17.21 -10.92 25.56
CA ASP A 127 -17.15 -12.36 25.43
C ASP A 127 -16.00 -12.86 24.51
N ALA A 128 -15.19 -11.97 23.95
CA ALA A 128 -14.02 -12.32 23.16
C ALA A 128 -12.82 -12.68 24.05
N ASP A 129 -12.20 -13.83 23.78
CA ASP A 129 -10.94 -14.20 24.43
C ASP A 129 -9.79 -13.26 23.99
N LEU A 130 -9.84 -12.78 22.72
CA LEU A 130 -8.87 -11.87 22.16
C LEU A 130 -9.55 -10.85 21.23
N ILE A 131 -9.22 -9.56 21.41
CA ILE A 131 -9.62 -8.46 20.53
C ILE A 131 -8.39 -7.98 19.75
N VAL A 132 -8.44 -8.06 18.41
CA VAL A 132 -7.38 -7.59 17.52
C VAL A 132 -7.81 -6.27 16.89
N ALA A 133 -7.22 -5.17 17.33
CA ALA A 133 -7.49 -3.82 16.82
C ALA A 133 -6.78 -3.59 15.49
N CYS A 134 -7.53 -3.60 14.40
CA CYS A 134 -7.10 -3.39 13.02
C CYS A 134 -7.82 -2.21 12.35
N ASP A 135 -8.35 -1.29 13.14
CA ASP A 135 -9.25 -0.19 12.76
C ASP A 135 -8.51 1.05 12.25
N GLY A 136 -7.23 0.90 11.89
CA GLY A 136 -6.44 1.87 11.15
C GLY A 136 -5.77 2.95 12.00
N ALA A 137 -5.17 3.94 11.34
CA ALA A 137 -4.36 4.99 12.00
C ALA A 137 -5.15 5.78 13.06
N ASN A 138 -6.46 5.97 12.84
CA ASN A 138 -7.37 6.64 13.76
C ASN A 138 -8.09 5.66 14.69
N SER A 139 -7.45 4.56 15.06
CA SER A 139 -8.01 3.46 15.84
C SER A 139 -8.83 3.94 17.04
N ARG A 140 -10.11 3.56 17.03
CA ARG A 140 -11.02 3.81 18.15
C ARG A 140 -10.68 2.91 19.34
N VAL A 141 -10.34 1.65 19.08
CA VAL A 141 -9.93 0.71 20.12
C VAL A 141 -8.72 1.24 20.89
N ARG A 142 -7.69 1.73 20.17
CA ARG A 142 -6.53 2.37 20.81
C ARG A 142 -6.92 3.57 21.67
N GLN A 143 -7.83 4.42 21.20
CA GLN A 143 -8.30 5.59 21.94
C GLN A 143 -9.10 5.22 23.19
N LEU A 144 -9.92 4.19 23.15
CA LEU A 144 -10.71 3.72 24.29
C LEU A 144 -9.85 3.21 25.44
N HIS A 145 -8.67 2.66 25.14
CA HIS A 145 -7.69 2.25 26.15
C HIS A 145 -6.79 3.40 26.68
N GLY A 146 -6.98 4.64 26.18
CA GLY A 146 -6.27 5.80 26.67
C GLY A 146 -4.74 5.63 26.69
N ASP A 147 -4.12 5.85 27.83
CA ASP A 147 -2.65 5.89 27.97
C ASP A 147 -1.98 4.51 28.03
N HIS A 148 -2.73 3.40 28.10
CA HIS A 148 -2.16 2.05 28.26
C HIS A 148 -1.16 1.68 27.16
N PHE A 149 -1.43 2.12 25.90
CA PHE A 149 -0.52 1.87 24.80
C PHE A 149 0.65 2.87 24.70
N GLY A 150 0.64 3.94 25.49
CA GLY A 150 1.65 5.00 25.42
C GLY A 150 1.76 5.62 24.02
N THR A 151 0.63 5.92 23.40
CA THR A 151 0.52 6.43 22.03
C THR A 151 1.15 7.78 21.86
N ARG A 152 1.94 7.94 20.80
CA ARG A 152 2.48 9.22 20.34
C ARG A 152 2.09 9.42 18.87
N LEU A 153 1.60 10.61 18.56
CA LEU A 153 1.19 11.01 17.22
C LEU A 153 2.07 12.19 16.79
N GLU A 154 2.70 12.07 15.63
CA GLU A 154 3.47 13.14 15.01
C GLU A 154 2.95 13.40 13.60
N VAL A 155 2.62 14.66 13.28
CA VAL A 155 2.06 15.05 12.00
C VAL A 155 3.19 15.54 11.09
N GLY A 156 3.32 14.98 9.90
CA GLY A 156 4.26 15.41 8.86
C GLY A 156 3.90 16.78 8.31
N ARG A 157 4.91 17.47 7.81
CA ARG A 157 4.77 18.85 7.32
C ARG A 157 4.02 18.94 6.01
N ASN A 158 4.35 18.08 5.04
CA ASN A 158 3.82 18.19 3.70
C ASN A 158 2.39 17.65 3.58
N PRO A 159 1.46 18.41 2.99
CA PRO A 159 0.17 17.88 2.58
C PRO A 159 0.32 16.98 1.35
N TYR A 160 -0.51 15.94 1.29
CA TYR A 160 -0.61 15.05 0.14
C TYR A 160 -2.06 14.70 -0.18
N ILE A 161 -2.30 14.32 -1.43
CA ILE A 161 -3.59 13.78 -1.88
C ILE A 161 -3.38 12.48 -2.64
N TRP A 162 -4.24 11.50 -2.36
CA TRP A 162 -4.17 10.18 -2.98
C TRP A 162 -5.22 10.07 -4.09
N LEU A 163 -4.77 10.11 -5.32
CA LEU A 163 -5.56 10.08 -6.55
C LEU A 163 -5.34 8.77 -7.33
N GLY A 164 -6.20 8.54 -8.29
CA GLY A 164 -5.96 7.64 -9.41
C GLY A 164 -5.70 8.42 -10.69
N THR A 165 -5.35 7.68 -11.75
CA THR A 165 -5.33 8.20 -13.12
C THR A 165 -5.65 7.07 -14.10
N ASP A 166 -6.34 7.39 -15.19
CA ASP A 166 -6.59 6.48 -16.30
C ASP A 166 -5.35 6.29 -17.20
N LYS A 167 -4.26 7.04 -16.93
CA LYS A 167 -2.95 6.72 -17.50
C LYS A 167 -2.35 5.49 -16.82
N VAL A 168 -2.18 4.42 -17.57
CA VAL A 168 -1.43 3.26 -17.08
C VAL A 168 0.07 3.51 -17.24
N PHE A 169 0.72 3.89 -16.16
CA PHE A 169 2.17 4.09 -16.12
C PHE A 169 2.90 2.75 -16.24
N PRO A 170 3.78 2.55 -17.24
CA PRO A 170 4.50 1.29 -17.39
C PRO A 170 5.62 1.06 -16.37
N ARG A 171 5.94 2.10 -15.58
CA ARG A 171 6.98 2.13 -14.55
C ARG A 171 6.45 2.80 -13.30
N PHE A 172 7.17 2.61 -12.21
CA PHE A 172 6.99 3.47 -11.05
C PHE A 172 7.61 4.84 -11.37
N THR A 173 6.79 5.86 -11.56
CA THR A 173 7.20 7.17 -12.06
C THR A 173 7.10 8.21 -10.96
N PHE A 174 8.18 8.93 -10.72
CA PHE A 174 8.18 10.18 -9.96
C PHE A 174 8.23 11.33 -10.95
N ALA A 175 7.39 12.33 -10.82
CA ALA A 175 7.40 13.54 -11.63
C ALA A 175 7.44 14.78 -10.72
N PHE A 176 8.39 15.66 -10.98
CA PHE A 176 8.63 16.90 -10.26
C PHE A 176 8.44 18.08 -11.20
N GLU A 177 7.51 18.97 -10.87
CA GLU A 177 7.15 20.13 -11.70
C GLU A 177 7.32 21.43 -10.93
N PRO A 178 8.01 22.45 -11.50
CA PRO A 178 8.08 23.77 -10.92
C PRO A 178 6.78 24.54 -11.15
N THR A 179 6.36 25.32 -10.15
CA THR A 179 5.22 26.24 -10.26
C THR A 179 5.64 27.64 -9.76
N PRO A 180 4.86 28.67 -10.01
CA PRO A 180 5.14 30.01 -9.43
C PRO A 180 5.15 30.02 -7.89
N ALA A 181 4.47 29.05 -7.24
CA ALA A 181 4.39 28.93 -5.79
C ALA A 181 5.45 27.99 -5.19
N GLY A 182 6.25 27.33 -6.00
CA GLY A 182 7.23 26.33 -5.58
C GLY A 182 7.07 24.99 -6.29
N TRP A 183 7.77 23.98 -5.82
CA TRP A 183 7.76 22.67 -6.44
C TRP A 183 6.60 21.81 -5.93
N ILE A 184 6.01 21.03 -6.86
CA ILE A 184 5.00 20.00 -6.59
C ILE A 184 5.41 18.73 -7.32
N TRP A 185 5.11 17.57 -6.74
CA TRP A 185 5.48 16.28 -7.32
C TRP A 185 4.40 15.24 -7.12
N PHE A 186 4.42 14.24 -7.98
CA PHE A 186 3.70 13.01 -7.74
C PHE A 186 4.60 11.79 -7.88
N TYR A 187 4.14 10.68 -7.33
CA TYR A 187 4.57 9.37 -7.79
C TYR A 187 3.35 8.55 -8.22
N ALA A 188 3.54 7.80 -9.32
CA ALA A 188 2.48 6.98 -9.89
C ALA A 188 3.01 5.59 -10.25
N TYR A 189 2.14 4.59 -10.15
CA TYR A 189 2.43 3.21 -10.53
C TYR A 189 1.14 2.50 -10.94
N PRO A 190 1.21 1.49 -11.86
CA PRO A 190 0.02 0.78 -12.31
C PRO A 190 -0.59 0.01 -11.13
N SER A 191 -1.88 0.10 -10.92
CA SER A 191 -2.60 -0.68 -9.90
C SER A 191 -3.55 -1.71 -10.50
N SER A 192 -3.88 -1.54 -11.78
CA SER A 192 -4.64 -2.50 -12.60
C SER A 192 -4.19 -2.39 -14.07
N ALA A 193 -4.89 -3.06 -14.98
CA ALA A 193 -4.69 -2.93 -16.42
C ALA A 193 -5.19 -1.59 -16.97
N GLU A 194 -5.97 -0.83 -16.21
CA GLU A 194 -6.69 0.36 -16.67
C GLU A 194 -6.35 1.61 -15.86
N ILE A 195 -5.84 1.44 -14.64
CA ILE A 195 -5.68 2.53 -13.67
C ILE A 195 -4.29 2.46 -13.04
N SER A 196 -3.68 3.63 -12.86
CA SER A 196 -2.54 3.82 -11.97
C SER A 196 -2.95 4.57 -10.71
N THR A 197 -2.30 4.25 -9.62
CA THR A 197 -2.28 5.09 -8.43
C THR A 197 -1.44 6.32 -8.70
N CYS A 198 -1.86 7.48 -8.22
CA CYS A 198 -1.13 8.74 -8.30
C CYS A 198 -1.21 9.46 -6.95
N VAL A 199 -0.10 9.64 -6.27
CA VAL A 199 -0.02 10.38 -5.00
C VAL A 199 0.71 11.68 -5.26
N VAL A 200 0.04 12.80 -5.02
CA VAL A 200 0.60 14.15 -5.18
C VAL A 200 0.97 14.71 -3.83
N GLU A 201 2.12 15.35 -3.73
CA GLU A 201 2.65 15.97 -2.53
C GLU A 201 3.35 17.29 -2.87
N CYS A 202 3.33 18.25 -1.96
CA CYS A 202 4.10 19.49 -2.06
C CYS A 202 4.34 20.10 -0.66
N ALA A 203 5.20 21.11 -0.60
CA ALA A 203 5.39 21.90 0.61
C ALA A 203 4.10 22.69 0.96
N PRO A 204 3.83 22.99 2.24
CA PRO A 204 2.64 23.75 2.64
C PRO A 204 2.55 25.13 1.99
N GLU A 205 3.68 25.77 1.73
CA GLU A 205 3.77 27.07 1.06
C GLU A 205 3.29 26.98 -0.39
N THR A 206 3.74 25.94 -1.12
CA THR A 206 3.30 25.64 -2.49
C THR A 206 1.80 25.31 -2.52
N TRP A 207 1.34 24.49 -1.59
CA TRP A 207 -0.06 24.09 -1.48
C TRP A 207 -1.00 25.28 -1.32
N ARG A 208 -0.69 26.22 -0.39
CA ARG A 208 -1.46 27.46 -0.21
C ARG A 208 -1.31 28.42 -1.39
N GLY A 209 -0.08 28.59 -1.90
CA GLY A 209 0.21 29.48 -3.03
C GLY A 209 -0.48 29.07 -4.33
N LEU A 210 -0.81 27.77 -4.48
CA LEU A 210 -1.61 27.23 -5.59
C LEU A 210 -3.12 27.24 -5.32
N GLY A 211 -3.57 27.64 -4.11
CA GLY A 211 -4.98 27.61 -3.73
C GLY A 211 -5.56 26.19 -3.59
N LEU A 212 -4.70 25.19 -3.31
CA LEU A 212 -5.12 23.79 -3.14
C LEU A 212 -5.68 23.50 -1.73
N ASP A 213 -5.60 24.48 -0.83
CA ASP A 213 -6.14 24.44 0.54
C ASP A 213 -7.65 24.75 0.62
N THR A 214 -8.29 24.95 -0.52
CA THR A 214 -9.72 25.20 -0.62
C THR A 214 -10.53 23.89 -0.57
N PRO A 215 -11.82 23.95 -0.13
CA PRO A 215 -12.68 22.76 -0.08
C PRO A 215 -13.02 22.17 -1.45
N ASP A 216 -12.89 22.95 -2.55
CA ASP A 216 -13.21 22.49 -3.90
C ASP A 216 -12.11 21.58 -4.45
N THR A 217 -12.28 20.29 -4.22
CA THR A 217 -11.35 19.28 -4.71
C THR A 217 -11.36 19.14 -6.23
N ALA A 218 -12.49 19.46 -6.90
CA ALA A 218 -12.60 19.30 -8.35
C ALA A 218 -11.76 20.36 -9.11
N ASP A 219 -11.77 21.62 -8.65
CA ASP A 219 -10.89 22.67 -9.19
C ASP A 219 -9.42 22.35 -8.92
N GLY A 220 -9.12 21.86 -7.72
CA GLY A 220 -7.78 21.40 -7.37
C GLY A 220 -7.28 20.29 -8.30
N VAL A 221 -8.10 19.28 -8.60
CA VAL A 221 -7.73 18.18 -9.52
C VAL A 221 -7.47 18.72 -10.94
N ARG A 222 -8.33 19.62 -11.46
CA ARG A 222 -8.10 20.27 -12.76
C ARG A 222 -6.81 21.09 -12.82
N LEU A 223 -6.45 21.74 -11.72
CA LEU A 223 -5.16 22.44 -11.63
C LEU A 223 -3.98 21.46 -11.66
N LEU A 224 -4.06 20.36 -10.93
CA LEU A 224 -3.03 19.31 -10.94
C LEU A 224 -2.86 18.70 -12.33
N GLU A 225 -3.95 18.45 -13.06
CA GLU A 225 -3.90 17.97 -14.45
C GLU A 225 -3.15 18.93 -15.38
N LYS A 226 -3.35 20.25 -15.21
CA LYS A 226 -2.61 21.27 -15.98
C LYS A 226 -1.13 21.29 -15.61
N ILE A 227 -0.80 21.22 -14.32
CA ILE A 227 0.58 21.23 -13.84
C ILE A 227 1.33 19.99 -14.38
N PHE A 228 0.72 18.83 -14.31
CA PHE A 228 1.32 17.55 -14.71
C PHE A 228 0.97 17.13 -16.15
N ALA A 229 0.51 18.04 -17.00
CA ALA A 229 0.02 17.72 -18.35
C ALA A 229 1.05 16.92 -19.18
N SER A 230 2.34 17.27 -19.11
CA SER A 230 3.42 16.54 -19.80
C SER A 230 3.55 15.09 -19.29
N ALA A 231 3.46 14.88 -17.99
CA ALA A 231 3.56 13.55 -17.41
C ALA A 231 2.29 12.72 -17.62
N LEU A 232 1.11 13.33 -17.61
CA LEU A 232 -0.18 12.70 -17.81
C LEU A 232 -0.50 12.42 -19.28
N ASP A 233 0.09 13.17 -20.23
CA ASP A 233 -0.04 12.93 -21.67
C ASP A 233 -1.50 12.84 -22.15
N GLY A 234 -2.32 13.81 -21.74
CA GLY A 234 -3.74 13.91 -22.08
C GLY A 234 -4.70 13.03 -21.26
N HIS A 235 -4.20 12.27 -20.30
CA HIS A 235 -5.01 11.46 -19.39
C HIS A 235 -5.50 12.26 -18.18
N ALA A 236 -6.61 11.80 -17.59
CA ALA A 236 -7.23 12.45 -16.44
C ALA A 236 -6.71 11.93 -15.09
N LEU A 237 -6.78 12.79 -14.07
CA LEU A 237 -6.69 12.40 -12.67
C LEU A 237 -8.07 12.02 -12.12
N LEU A 238 -8.14 10.97 -11.37
CA LEU A 238 -9.37 10.45 -10.78
C LEU A 238 -9.41 10.87 -9.31
N GLY A 239 -10.26 11.86 -9.01
CA GLY A 239 -10.44 12.44 -7.67
C GLY A 239 -11.44 11.70 -6.78
N GLN A 240 -12.01 10.60 -7.24
CA GLN A 240 -12.97 9.80 -6.47
C GLN A 240 -12.63 8.32 -6.56
N SER A 241 -12.61 7.65 -5.41
CA SER A 241 -12.47 6.20 -5.32
C SER A 241 -13.76 5.63 -4.73
N ARG A 242 -14.52 4.88 -5.54
CA ARG A 242 -15.81 4.26 -5.14
C ARG A 242 -16.82 5.23 -4.51
N GLY A 243 -16.90 6.46 -5.05
CA GLY A 243 -17.84 7.47 -4.60
C GLY A 243 -17.31 8.39 -3.49
N GLU A 244 -16.20 8.05 -2.86
CA GLU A 244 -15.58 8.91 -1.86
C GLU A 244 -14.58 9.87 -2.52
N PRO A 245 -14.71 11.19 -2.30
CA PRO A 245 -13.77 12.16 -2.85
C PRO A 245 -12.42 12.09 -2.14
N ALA A 246 -11.35 12.17 -2.94
CA ALA A 246 -10.00 12.33 -2.40
C ALA A 246 -9.88 13.68 -1.68
N ARG A 247 -9.09 13.72 -0.61
CA ARG A 247 -8.87 14.94 0.19
C ARG A 247 -7.39 15.13 0.44
N TRP A 248 -6.97 16.39 0.48
CA TRP A 248 -5.66 16.73 0.99
C TRP A 248 -5.59 16.41 2.49
N GLN A 249 -4.49 15.80 2.89
CA GLN A 249 -4.28 15.38 4.26
C GLN A 249 -2.79 15.42 4.59
N HIS A 250 -2.48 15.48 5.88
CA HIS A 250 -1.12 15.32 6.40
C HIS A 250 -0.91 13.88 6.86
N PHE A 251 0.29 13.38 6.64
CA PHE A 251 0.66 12.08 7.19
C PHE A 251 0.76 12.18 8.72
N THR A 252 0.21 11.20 9.42
CA THR A 252 0.36 11.08 10.87
C THR A 252 1.16 9.82 11.20
N GLU A 253 2.33 10.00 11.79
CA GLU A 253 3.10 8.89 12.36
C GLU A 253 2.45 8.47 13.68
N VAL A 254 2.02 7.22 13.76
CA VAL A 254 1.51 6.57 14.96
C VAL A 254 2.60 5.70 15.54
N ARG A 255 2.90 5.90 16.83
CA ARG A 255 3.83 5.07 17.60
C ARG A 255 3.20 4.70 18.92
N ASN A 256 3.33 3.45 19.35
CA ASN A 256 2.87 2.97 20.64
C ASN A 256 4.03 2.36 21.43
N ALA A 257 4.06 2.60 22.74
CA ALA A 257 5.07 2.06 23.65
C ALA A 257 4.90 0.55 23.86
N THR A 258 3.67 0.06 23.82
CA THR A 258 3.30 -1.36 23.76
C THR A 258 2.14 -1.56 22.77
N TRP A 259 2.01 -2.76 22.24
CA TRP A 259 0.92 -3.11 21.31
C TRP A 259 -0.11 -4.04 21.95
N CYS A 260 0.07 -4.41 23.19
CA CYS A 260 -0.89 -5.26 23.90
C CYS A 260 -1.25 -4.71 25.28
N HIS A 261 -2.49 -4.89 25.67
CA HIS A 261 -3.04 -4.59 26.99
C HIS A 261 -4.18 -5.56 27.28
N ASP A 262 -4.07 -6.32 28.39
CA ASP A 262 -4.99 -7.39 28.73
C ASP A 262 -5.21 -8.34 27.54
N ASN A 263 -6.45 -8.51 27.08
CA ASN A 263 -6.82 -9.32 25.92
C ASN A 263 -6.92 -8.49 24.62
N VAL A 264 -6.43 -7.26 24.57
CA VAL A 264 -6.44 -6.39 23.38
C VAL A 264 -5.06 -6.29 22.78
N VAL A 265 -4.94 -6.45 21.47
CA VAL A 265 -3.71 -6.28 20.70
C VAL A 265 -3.90 -5.37 19.49
N LEU A 266 -2.97 -4.45 19.28
CA LEU A 266 -2.94 -3.56 18.11
C LEU A 266 -2.22 -4.23 16.94
N LEU A 267 -2.74 -4.05 15.72
CA LEU A 267 -2.16 -4.60 14.50
C LEU A 267 -2.24 -3.60 13.34
N GLY A 268 -1.19 -3.52 12.53
CA GLY A 268 -1.13 -2.65 11.37
C GLY A 268 -1.16 -1.17 11.75
N ASP A 269 -1.90 -0.35 11.00
CA ASP A 269 -1.93 1.11 11.21
C ASP A 269 -2.51 1.51 12.58
N ALA A 270 -3.25 0.65 13.25
CA ALA A 270 -3.67 0.86 14.65
C ALA A 270 -2.46 0.81 15.60
N ALA A 271 -1.48 -0.05 15.33
CA ALA A 271 -0.26 -0.19 16.11
C ALA A 271 0.81 0.83 15.70
N HIS A 272 0.98 1.06 14.41
CA HIS A 272 2.03 1.92 13.87
C HIS A 272 1.74 2.34 12.43
N THR A 273 2.19 3.53 12.07
CA THR A 273 2.24 3.96 10.67
C THR A 273 3.67 4.23 10.22
N THR A 274 3.91 4.16 8.93
CA THR A 274 5.16 4.54 8.28
C THR A 274 4.86 5.42 7.09
N HIS A 275 5.68 6.46 6.86
CA HIS A 275 5.46 7.41 5.78
C HIS A 275 5.28 6.71 4.43
N TYR A 276 4.27 7.13 3.66
CA TYR A 276 3.83 6.49 2.42
C TYR A 276 4.92 6.45 1.33
N THR A 277 5.92 7.31 1.38
CA THR A 277 7.07 7.32 0.45
C THR A 277 7.95 6.05 0.52
N LEU A 278 7.77 5.23 1.57
CA LEU A 278 8.36 3.88 1.63
C LEU A 278 7.50 2.81 0.95
N GLY A 279 6.20 3.05 0.78
CA GLY A 279 5.27 2.06 0.25
C GLY A 279 5.13 0.81 1.12
N SER A 280 5.31 0.92 2.44
CA SER A 280 5.46 -0.23 3.33
C SER A 280 4.25 -0.54 4.22
N GLY A 281 3.26 0.36 4.36
CA GLY A 281 2.18 0.20 5.34
C GLY A 281 1.43 -1.13 5.22
N THR A 282 0.88 -1.45 4.05
CA THR A 282 0.18 -2.72 3.84
C THR A 282 1.10 -3.93 4.05
N ARG A 283 2.35 -3.86 3.57
CA ARG A 283 3.34 -4.92 3.79
C ARG A 283 3.56 -5.16 5.28
N LEU A 284 3.74 -4.12 6.07
CA LEU A 284 3.96 -4.22 7.50
C LEU A 284 2.75 -4.81 8.22
N ALA A 285 1.54 -4.38 7.89
CA ALA A 285 0.31 -4.93 8.45
C ALA A 285 0.14 -6.44 8.18
N LEU A 286 0.52 -6.90 6.97
CA LEU A 286 0.51 -8.33 6.64
C LEU A 286 1.59 -9.11 7.41
N LEU A 287 2.76 -8.54 7.65
CA LEU A 287 3.81 -9.14 8.46
C LEU A 287 3.43 -9.19 9.95
N ASP A 288 2.74 -8.17 10.45
CA ASP A 288 2.18 -8.17 11.82
C ASP A 288 1.16 -9.30 11.97
N ALA A 289 0.28 -9.45 10.99
CA ALA A 289 -0.72 -10.52 10.92
C ALA A 289 -0.11 -11.92 11.00
N ILE A 290 0.96 -12.14 10.23
CA ILE A 290 1.70 -13.42 10.22
C ILE A 290 2.32 -13.70 11.59
N GLU A 291 2.97 -12.71 12.18
CA GLU A 291 3.66 -12.87 13.46
C GLU A 291 2.68 -13.07 14.61
N LEU A 292 1.57 -12.32 14.66
CA LEU A 292 0.54 -12.53 15.68
C LEU A 292 -0.04 -13.94 15.60
N ALA A 293 -0.40 -14.39 14.39
CA ALA A 293 -0.90 -15.76 14.19
C ALA A 293 0.13 -16.83 14.56
N HIS A 294 1.43 -16.57 14.31
CA HIS A 294 2.50 -17.47 14.72
C HIS A 294 2.67 -17.51 16.23
N SER A 295 2.69 -16.35 16.89
CA SER A 295 2.84 -16.24 18.34
C SER A 295 1.70 -16.92 19.07
N LEU A 296 0.44 -16.77 18.61
CA LEU A 296 -0.73 -17.46 19.18
C LEU A 296 -0.66 -18.98 19.03
N TYR A 297 -0.09 -19.47 17.93
CA TYR A 297 0.04 -20.91 17.68
C TYR A 297 1.17 -21.55 18.48
N THR A 298 2.26 -20.83 18.76
CA THR A 298 3.46 -21.39 19.40
C THR A 298 3.51 -21.23 20.92
N ALA A 299 2.84 -20.23 21.46
CA ALA A 299 2.81 -19.99 22.91
C ALA A 299 1.73 -20.86 23.58
N ALA A 300 1.99 -21.29 24.82
CA ALA A 300 1.05 -22.06 25.61
C ALA A 300 -0.12 -21.20 26.16
N GLU A 301 0.16 -19.92 26.44
CA GLU A 301 -0.76 -19.00 27.10
C GLU A 301 -0.88 -17.70 26.31
N LEU A 302 -2.08 -17.10 26.27
CA LEU A 302 -2.38 -15.87 25.56
C LEU A 302 -1.44 -14.71 25.95
N PRO A 303 -1.18 -14.40 27.23
CA PRO A 303 -0.29 -13.30 27.60
C PRO A 303 1.13 -13.47 27.05
N ALA A 304 1.65 -14.69 27.03
CA ALA A 304 2.97 -14.99 26.48
C ALA A 304 3.01 -14.79 24.95
N ALA A 305 1.93 -15.18 24.25
CA ALA A 305 1.78 -14.95 22.82
C ALA A 305 1.81 -13.46 22.47
N LEU A 306 1.03 -12.65 23.19
CA LEU A 306 0.94 -11.21 22.95
C LEU A 306 2.26 -10.49 23.25
N GLN A 307 2.96 -10.87 24.32
CA GLN A 307 4.28 -10.35 24.65
C GLN A 307 5.33 -10.70 23.59
N ALA A 308 5.31 -11.93 23.07
CA ALA A 308 6.21 -12.37 22.00
C ALA A 308 5.96 -11.57 20.73
N TYR A 309 4.71 -11.41 20.32
CA TYR A 309 4.29 -10.58 19.19
C TYR A 309 4.78 -9.14 19.32
N ASP A 310 4.44 -8.46 20.44
CA ASP A 310 4.83 -7.08 20.71
C ASP A 310 6.35 -6.91 20.60
N LYS A 311 7.11 -7.77 21.29
CA LYS A 311 8.56 -7.72 21.28
C LYS A 311 9.17 -7.90 19.89
N HIS A 312 8.74 -8.94 19.17
CA HIS A 312 9.33 -9.28 17.87
C HIS A 312 8.97 -8.24 16.81
N ARG A 313 7.70 -7.82 16.76
CA ARG A 313 7.27 -6.88 15.73
C ARG A 313 7.80 -5.49 15.95
N ARG A 314 7.82 -4.98 17.18
CA ARG A 314 8.41 -3.67 17.47
C ARG A 314 9.91 -3.63 17.18
N ALA A 315 10.64 -4.69 17.52
CA ALA A 315 12.05 -4.79 17.18
C ALA A 315 12.29 -4.77 15.66
N ALA A 316 11.51 -5.54 14.88
CA ALA A 316 11.59 -5.56 13.42
C ALA A 316 11.14 -4.25 12.75
N LEU A 317 10.21 -3.53 13.36
CA LEU A 317 9.69 -2.27 12.85
C LEU A 317 10.64 -1.09 13.04
N HIS A 318 11.40 -1.05 14.12
CA HIS A 318 12.25 0.09 14.51
C HIS A 318 13.15 0.62 13.37
N PRO A 319 13.92 -0.22 12.64
CA PRO A 319 14.73 0.27 11.51
C PRO A 319 13.88 0.79 10.35
N VAL A 320 12.70 0.22 10.13
CA VAL A 320 11.78 0.66 9.06
C VAL A 320 11.20 2.03 9.37
N GLN A 321 10.79 2.27 10.62
CA GLN A 321 10.33 3.60 11.05
C GLN A 321 11.44 4.64 10.97
N ALA A 322 12.68 4.29 11.34
CA ALA A 322 13.81 5.20 11.19
C ALA A 322 14.02 5.59 9.71
N ALA A 323 14.00 4.61 8.80
CA ALA A 323 14.10 4.86 7.36
C ALA A 323 12.92 5.68 6.83
N ALA A 324 11.71 5.47 7.36
CA ALA A 324 10.51 6.22 7.00
C ALA A 324 10.63 7.70 7.37
N ARG A 325 11.09 8.01 8.60
CA ARG A 325 11.33 9.38 9.05
C ARG A 325 12.40 10.07 8.21
N THR A 326 13.52 9.37 7.93
CA THR A 326 14.57 9.92 7.06
C THR A 326 14.03 10.20 5.65
N SER A 327 13.21 9.31 5.11
CA SER A 327 12.56 9.51 3.81
C SER A 327 11.58 10.68 3.82
N MET A 328 10.75 10.82 4.87
CA MET A 328 9.83 11.94 5.05
C MET A 328 10.59 13.26 5.10
N ALA A 329 11.60 13.36 5.97
CA ALA A 329 12.43 14.56 6.10
C ALA A 329 13.13 14.92 4.78
N TRP A 330 13.55 13.96 3.97
CA TRP A 330 14.14 14.21 2.65
C TRP A 330 13.15 14.92 1.71
N PHE A 331 11.88 14.49 1.66
CA PHE A 331 10.86 15.14 0.86
C PHE A 331 10.41 16.49 1.44
N GLU A 332 10.40 16.65 2.75
CA GLU A 332 10.10 17.92 3.43
C GLU A 332 11.17 19.00 3.23
N HIS A 333 12.39 18.59 2.83
CA HIS A 333 13.52 19.48 2.51
C HIS A 333 14.01 19.29 1.07
N LEU A 334 13.07 19.02 0.16
CA LEU A 334 13.35 18.69 -1.23
C LEU A 334 14.12 19.81 -1.97
N ASP A 335 13.90 21.07 -1.61
CA ASP A 335 14.55 22.25 -2.13
C ASP A 335 16.09 22.15 -2.11
N HIS A 336 16.68 21.50 -1.12
CA HIS A 336 18.13 21.29 -1.01
C HIS A 336 18.71 20.39 -2.13
N TYR A 337 17.86 19.63 -2.82
CA TYR A 337 18.29 18.66 -3.83
C TYR A 337 17.91 19.06 -5.25
N LEU A 338 17.00 20.01 -5.43
CA LEU A 338 16.41 20.34 -6.73
C LEU A 338 17.39 21.04 -7.70
N GLU A 339 18.45 21.67 -7.20
CA GLU A 339 19.50 22.28 -8.02
C GLU A 339 20.49 21.27 -8.62
N GLN A 340 20.49 20.04 -8.12
CA GLN A 340 21.36 18.98 -8.61
C GLN A 340 21.00 18.57 -10.04
N ASP A 341 21.97 18.03 -10.77
CA ASP A 341 21.70 17.28 -12.00
C ASP A 341 20.66 16.17 -11.74
N LEU A 342 19.80 15.90 -12.73
CA LEU A 342 18.70 14.95 -12.52
C LEU A 342 19.19 13.53 -12.16
N VAL A 343 20.34 13.10 -12.67
CA VAL A 343 20.90 11.78 -12.34
C VAL A 343 21.37 11.75 -10.88
N ASP A 344 22.00 12.82 -10.42
CA ASP A 344 22.45 12.97 -9.03
C ASP A 344 21.27 13.12 -8.08
N PHE A 345 20.27 13.90 -8.44
CA PHE A 345 19.01 13.99 -7.71
C PHE A 345 18.30 12.63 -7.56
N ALA A 346 18.18 11.86 -8.66
CA ALA A 346 17.60 10.54 -8.66
C ALA A 346 18.41 9.57 -7.76
N TYR A 347 19.74 9.69 -7.78
CA TYR A 347 20.58 8.92 -6.86
C TYR A 347 20.33 9.30 -5.40
N ALA A 348 20.35 10.60 -5.05
CA ALA A 348 20.05 11.09 -3.71
C ALA A 348 18.69 10.57 -3.22
N MET A 349 17.66 10.63 -4.08
CA MET A 349 16.35 10.05 -3.79
C MET A 349 16.41 8.54 -3.54
N SER A 350 17.24 7.79 -4.28
CA SER A 350 17.36 6.34 -4.14
C SER A 350 18.02 5.89 -2.84
N VAL A 351 18.90 6.74 -2.28
CA VAL A 351 19.67 6.45 -1.06
C VAL A 351 19.14 7.18 0.19
N ARG A 352 18.04 7.92 0.06
CA ARG A 352 17.45 8.71 1.15
C ARG A 352 17.10 7.90 2.41
N GLN A 353 16.99 6.59 2.30
CA GLN A 353 16.69 5.68 3.40
C GLN A 353 17.92 5.14 4.13
N GLY A 354 19.12 5.48 3.67
CA GLY A 354 20.38 5.05 4.23
C GLY A 354 21.53 5.08 3.23
N ALA A 355 22.74 5.31 3.73
CA ALA A 355 23.94 5.37 2.90
C ALA A 355 24.22 4.04 2.19
N GLN A 356 24.67 4.12 0.95
CA GLN A 356 25.11 2.96 0.16
C GLN A 356 26.62 3.08 -0.12
N ALA A 357 27.24 1.94 -0.48
CA ALA A 357 28.66 1.93 -0.82
C ALA A 357 28.92 2.80 -2.08
N PRO A 358 30.09 3.48 -2.19
CA PRO A 358 30.39 4.42 -3.26
C PRO A 358 30.23 3.85 -4.69
N TRP A 359 30.46 2.55 -4.89
CA TRP A 359 30.32 1.92 -6.20
C TRP A 359 28.86 1.90 -6.71
N HIS A 360 27.87 2.02 -5.83
CA HIS A 360 26.46 2.12 -6.23
C HIS A 360 26.17 3.38 -7.05
N TYR A 361 26.84 4.49 -6.73
CA TYR A 361 26.72 5.72 -7.51
C TYR A 361 27.25 5.53 -8.93
N GLN A 362 28.42 4.89 -9.10
CA GLN A 362 28.97 4.60 -10.41
C GLN A 362 28.07 3.66 -11.23
N LEU A 363 27.53 2.64 -10.56
CA LEU A 363 26.56 1.75 -11.19
C LEU A 363 25.28 2.50 -11.59
N HIS A 364 24.78 3.39 -10.72
CA HIS A 364 23.62 4.22 -11.03
C HIS A 364 23.87 5.07 -12.28
N ARG A 365 24.98 5.78 -12.37
CA ARG A 365 25.37 6.57 -13.56
C ARG A 365 25.49 5.70 -14.82
N ALA A 366 26.15 4.56 -14.73
CA ALA A 366 26.30 3.64 -15.85
C ALA A 366 24.94 3.15 -16.38
N THR A 367 23.97 2.89 -15.51
CA THR A 367 22.65 2.40 -15.91
C THR A 367 21.72 3.46 -16.52
N GLN A 368 22.16 4.72 -16.61
CA GLN A 368 21.48 5.73 -17.44
C GLN A 368 21.67 5.44 -18.94
N VAL A 369 22.75 4.75 -19.32
CA VAL A 369 22.97 4.34 -20.71
C VAL A 369 21.96 3.24 -21.11
N PRO A 370 21.23 3.38 -22.24
CA PRO A 370 20.13 2.48 -22.63
C PRO A 370 20.52 1.00 -22.68
N VAL A 371 21.72 0.68 -23.19
CA VAL A 371 22.22 -0.70 -23.32
C VAL A 371 22.43 -1.33 -21.93
N LEU A 372 23.10 -0.63 -21.00
CA LEU A 372 23.36 -1.14 -19.65
C LEU A 372 22.07 -1.25 -18.83
N ARG A 373 21.14 -0.32 -19.01
CA ARG A 373 19.80 -0.41 -18.43
C ARG A 373 19.06 -1.65 -18.92
N ARG A 374 19.15 -2.00 -20.22
CA ARG A 374 18.57 -3.23 -20.76
C ARG A 374 19.17 -4.46 -20.12
N VAL A 375 20.49 -4.54 -19.99
CA VAL A 375 21.19 -5.66 -19.32
C VAL A 375 20.71 -5.80 -17.89
N ARG A 376 20.65 -4.70 -17.13
CA ARG A 376 20.14 -4.71 -15.75
C ARG A 376 18.69 -5.23 -15.66
N ARG A 377 17.85 -4.83 -16.61
CA ARG A 377 16.46 -5.29 -16.67
C ARG A 377 16.36 -6.80 -16.94
N GLU A 378 17.18 -7.33 -17.84
CA GLU A 378 17.21 -8.77 -18.12
C GLU A 378 17.73 -9.56 -16.91
N ALA A 379 18.75 -9.09 -16.21
CA ALA A 379 19.19 -9.68 -14.95
C ALA A 379 18.08 -9.69 -13.89
N GLY A 380 17.31 -8.62 -13.79
CA GLY A 380 16.11 -8.54 -12.94
C GLY A 380 15.04 -9.56 -13.32
N ARG A 381 14.82 -9.82 -14.62
CA ARG A 381 13.91 -10.86 -15.10
C ARG A 381 14.39 -12.24 -14.71
N GLY A 382 15.68 -12.53 -14.86
CA GLY A 382 16.28 -13.82 -14.43
C GLY A 382 16.07 -14.06 -12.94
N ARG A 383 16.35 -13.05 -12.10
CA ARG A 383 16.11 -13.11 -10.65
C ARG A 383 14.65 -13.41 -10.32
N ARG A 384 13.70 -12.70 -10.94
CA ARG A 384 12.26 -12.94 -10.70
C ARG A 384 11.84 -14.35 -11.06
N ARG A 385 12.30 -14.88 -12.20
CA ARG A 385 12.04 -16.27 -12.61
C ARG A 385 12.58 -17.27 -11.58
N TYR A 386 13.78 -17.06 -11.09
CA TYR A 386 14.36 -17.89 -10.04
C TYR A 386 13.52 -17.85 -8.76
N LEU A 387 13.11 -16.66 -8.30
CA LEU A 387 12.29 -16.51 -7.10
C LEU A 387 10.91 -17.13 -7.27
N ALA A 388 10.28 -16.98 -8.43
CA ALA A 388 9.00 -17.59 -8.75
C ALA A 388 9.09 -19.14 -8.71
N LEU A 389 10.13 -19.72 -9.30
CA LEU A 389 10.38 -21.18 -9.23
C LEU A 389 10.59 -21.64 -7.78
N ARG A 390 11.34 -20.88 -6.98
CA ARG A 390 11.59 -21.20 -5.58
C ARG A 390 10.32 -21.16 -4.73
N ARG A 391 9.36 -20.31 -5.07
CA ARG A 391 8.03 -20.22 -4.43
C ARG A 391 7.04 -21.27 -4.92
N GLY A 392 7.38 -22.02 -5.98
CA GLY A 392 6.44 -22.94 -6.60
C GLY A 392 5.30 -22.23 -7.34
N GLU A 393 5.54 -20.98 -7.78
CA GLU A 393 4.55 -20.27 -8.60
C GLU A 393 4.30 -21.10 -9.86
N THR A 394 3.08 -21.58 -10.07
CA THR A 394 2.68 -22.22 -11.34
C THR A 394 2.86 -21.16 -12.42
N ALA A 395 3.57 -21.54 -13.50
CA ALA A 395 3.97 -20.62 -14.56
C ALA A 395 2.77 -19.76 -14.99
N LEU A 396 2.75 -18.50 -14.55
CA LEU A 396 1.88 -17.48 -15.11
C LEU A 396 2.35 -17.31 -16.53
N GLY A 397 1.55 -17.78 -17.49
CA GLY A 397 1.85 -17.80 -18.91
C GLY A 397 2.45 -16.47 -19.34
N ALA A 398 3.51 -16.52 -20.07
CA ALA A 398 4.06 -15.40 -20.79
C ALA A 398 2.95 -14.82 -21.67
N GLY A 399 2.45 -13.62 -21.31
CA GLY A 399 1.59 -12.83 -22.18
C GLY A 399 0.11 -13.20 -22.16
N SER A 400 -0.66 -12.60 -21.28
CA SER A 400 -2.05 -12.26 -21.62
C SER A 400 -2.10 -10.80 -22.10
N ALA A 401 -1.36 -10.50 -23.15
CA ALA A 401 -1.77 -9.47 -24.08
C ALA A 401 -2.77 -10.13 -25.03
N THR A 402 -3.99 -9.56 -25.11
CA THR A 402 -5.02 -9.86 -26.12
C THR A 402 -5.66 -11.26 -26.09
N ARG A 403 -6.63 -11.48 -25.21
CA ARG A 403 -7.85 -12.18 -25.60
C ARG A 403 -8.93 -11.13 -25.89
N ARG A 404 -9.11 -10.83 -27.17
CA ARG A 404 -10.33 -10.20 -27.66
C ARG A 404 -11.51 -11.10 -27.27
N ALA A 405 -12.39 -10.59 -26.43
CA ALA A 405 -13.71 -11.16 -26.26
C ALA A 405 -14.50 -10.90 -27.54
N THR A 406 -14.57 -11.88 -28.40
CA THR A 406 -15.62 -11.95 -29.44
C THR A 406 -16.91 -12.36 -28.75
N THR A 407 -17.65 -11.36 -28.29
CA THR A 407 -19.03 -11.54 -27.86
C THR A 407 -19.87 -11.55 -29.14
N THR A 408 -20.31 -12.73 -29.55
CA THR A 408 -21.35 -12.90 -30.58
C THR A 408 -22.68 -12.48 -29.95
N ALA A 409 -23.11 -11.25 -30.18
CA ALA A 409 -24.47 -10.82 -29.90
C ALA A 409 -25.39 -11.41 -30.97
N ALA A 410 -26.15 -12.44 -30.61
CA ALA A 410 -27.28 -12.91 -31.39
C ALA A 410 -28.42 -11.87 -31.26
N LEU A 411 -28.70 -11.17 -32.33
CA LEU A 411 -29.89 -10.35 -32.52
C LEU A 411 -31.12 -11.27 -32.55
N ALA A 412 -31.97 -11.19 -31.54
CA ALA A 412 -33.34 -11.64 -31.60
C ALA A 412 -34.24 -10.43 -31.90
N ALA A 413 -34.80 -10.35 -33.06
CA ALA A 413 -35.84 -9.40 -33.46
C ALA A 413 -37.15 -9.71 -32.73
N PRO A 414 -37.96 -8.75 -32.32
CA PRO A 414 -39.32 -9.00 -31.91
C PRO A 414 -40.22 -9.02 -33.13
N ALA A 415 -40.96 -10.12 -33.28
CA ALA A 415 -42.08 -10.24 -34.22
C ALA A 415 -43.24 -9.33 -33.78
N GLY A 416 -43.72 -8.53 -34.70
CA GLY A 416 -44.92 -7.74 -34.53
C GLY A 416 -46.17 -8.61 -34.42
N HIS A 417 -47.10 -8.12 -33.61
CA HIS A 417 -48.52 -8.43 -33.80
C HIS A 417 -49.35 -7.16 -33.77
N GLN A 418 -50.05 -6.95 -34.89
CA GLN A 418 -51.22 -6.09 -35.04
C GLN A 418 -52.35 -6.62 -34.15
N GLN A 419 -52.99 -5.82 -33.40
CA GLN A 419 -54.39 -5.39 -33.44
C GLN A 419 -54.60 -4.33 -32.34
#